data_05aa0f622a8c52928f3b62b4a5bff7a5
#
_entry.id   05aa0f622a8c52928f3b62b4a5bff7a5
#
_cell.length_a   1.000
_cell.length_b   1.000
_cell.length_c   1.000
_cell.angle_alpha   90.00
_cell.angle_beta   90.00
_cell.angle_gamma   90.00
#
_symmetry.space_group_name_H-M   'P 1'
#
loop_
_entity.id
_entity.type
_entity.pdbx_description
1 polymer ?
#
loop_
_entity_poly.entity_id
_entity_poly.type
_entity_poly.pdbx_seq_one_letter_code
_entity_poly.pdbx_strand_id
1 'polypeptide(L)'
;MPKIKISAKEIALTAVFAALSWVASEFVPGIPIIGASGSRISFDASFAPIYGIIIGPYFGFIAALIGGLAAAGSIFTILTSFCTGISAFITGMLTTKRNYAGKFYGWVFSAVVIALLLAGWYSTEIGRIAYFYPIPHIIGLLIILVARGWIANRVAEEKAEEKISTIKKINAQFFVWGIICLIAGSTCYFTYTDIAKIITNLEILGIVSFLTYALLITGIFSIIYGIFSWIKLGFVTAIAIACYCGIIADHMLGNLIFLGMIDIVAPTLKGASSEVIASIFVAVLPISIVERVLFTAIATTMAVALIPVLRKAGIVRKMQSGNEESDM
;
A
#
# COMPACT_ATOMS: atom_id res chain seq x y z
N MET A 1 -19.37 -12.65 -26.68
CA MET A 1 -18.38 -12.06 -25.79
C MET A 1 -18.44 -10.54 -25.92
N PRO A 2 -18.62 -9.75 -24.85
CA PRO A 2 -18.62 -8.30 -24.97
C PRO A 2 -17.24 -7.84 -25.47
N LYS A 3 -17.23 -7.08 -26.56
CA LYS A 3 -16.02 -6.48 -27.09
C LYS A 3 -15.50 -5.45 -26.07
N ILE A 4 -14.33 -5.69 -25.47
CA ILE A 4 -13.67 -4.72 -24.61
C ILE A 4 -13.24 -3.57 -25.52
N LYS A 5 -13.99 -2.46 -25.49
CA LYS A 5 -13.60 -1.24 -26.21
C LYS A 5 -12.57 -0.49 -25.32
N ILE A 6 -11.30 -0.62 -25.69
CA ILE A 6 -10.22 0.15 -25.06
C ILE A 6 -10.22 1.54 -25.71
N SER A 7 -10.28 2.59 -24.89
CA SER A 7 -10.27 3.97 -25.40
C SER A 7 -8.83 4.47 -25.55
N ALA A 8 -8.60 5.35 -26.55
CA ALA A 8 -7.31 6.01 -26.73
C ALA A 8 -6.85 6.75 -25.46
N LYS A 9 -7.81 7.26 -24.69
CA LYS A 9 -7.56 7.92 -23.40
C LYS A 9 -7.00 6.96 -22.34
N GLU A 10 -7.53 5.73 -22.24
CA GLU A 10 -7.02 4.70 -21.30
C GLU A 10 -5.59 4.31 -21.67
N ILE A 11 -5.29 4.17 -22.96
CA ILE A 11 -3.93 3.88 -23.45
C ILE A 11 -2.98 5.05 -23.10
N ALA A 12 -3.37 6.29 -23.38
CA ALA A 12 -2.55 7.46 -23.10
C ALA A 12 -2.27 7.60 -21.59
N LEU A 13 -3.28 7.45 -20.75
CA LEU A 13 -3.09 7.49 -19.29
C LEU A 13 -2.20 6.34 -18.77
N THR A 14 -2.35 5.15 -19.34
CA THR A 14 -1.49 4.02 -18.99
C THR A 14 -0.03 4.32 -19.32
N ALA A 15 0.23 4.91 -20.50
CA ALA A 15 1.58 5.31 -20.89
C ALA A 15 2.16 6.41 -19.98
N VAL A 16 1.35 7.42 -19.62
CA VAL A 16 1.78 8.50 -18.70
C VAL A 16 2.10 7.93 -17.31
N PHE A 17 1.25 7.06 -16.76
CA PHE A 17 1.50 6.46 -15.46
C PHE A 17 2.67 5.44 -15.49
N ALA A 18 2.88 4.73 -16.59
CA ALA A 18 4.06 3.89 -16.76
C ALA A 18 5.35 4.72 -16.77
N ALA A 19 5.35 5.86 -17.47
CA ALA A 19 6.49 6.78 -17.45
C ALA A 19 6.71 7.38 -16.05
N LEU A 20 5.65 7.74 -15.34
CA LEU A 20 5.74 8.24 -13.96
C LEU A 20 6.30 7.17 -13.01
N SER A 21 5.85 5.91 -13.16
CA SER A 21 6.35 4.77 -12.39
C SER A 21 7.84 4.56 -12.64
N TRP A 22 8.27 4.58 -13.91
CA TRP A 22 9.68 4.50 -14.27
C TRP A 22 10.51 5.63 -13.65
N VAL A 23 10.07 6.89 -13.77
CA VAL A 23 10.75 8.05 -13.18
C VAL A 23 10.83 7.92 -11.66
N ALA A 24 9.75 7.50 -10.99
CA ALA A 24 9.75 7.30 -9.54
C ALA A 24 10.71 6.18 -9.10
N SER A 25 10.80 5.11 -9.88
CA SER A 25 11.71 3.99 -9.57
C SER A 25 13.18 4.32 -9.81
N GLU A 26 13.49 5.11 -10.85
CA GLU A 26 14.87 5.39 -11.25
C GLU A 26 15.46 6.57 -10.49
N PHE A 27 14.73 7.66 -10.34
CA PHE A 27 15.25 8.94 -9.86
C PHE A 27 14.94 9.25 -8.39
N VAL A 28 13.96 8.57 -7.79
CA VAL A 28 13.65 8.77 -6.37
C VAL A 28 14.41 7.74 -5.53
N PRO A 29 15.19 8.16 -4.53
CA PRO A 29 15.90 7.24 -3.65
C PRO A 29 14.94 6.25 -2.97
N GLY A 30 15.24 4.95 -3.10
CA GLY A 30 14.49 3.90 -2.40
C GLY A 30 15.03 3.62 -1.00
N ILE A 31 14.28 2.85 -0.22
CA ILE A 31 14.67 2.40 1.12
C ILE A 31 15.49 1.11 0.96
N PRO A 32 16.73 1.03 1.53
CA PRO A 32 17.53 -0.18 1.45
C PRO A 32 16.83 -1.39 2.08
N ILE A 33 16.88 -2.54 1.40
CA ILE A 33 16.37 -3.79 1.95
C ILE A 33 17.41 -4.38 2.89
N ILE A 34 17.02 -4.59 4.15
CA ILE A 34 17.90 -5.18 5.16
C ILE A 34 18.21 -6.63 4.77
N GLY A 35 19.49 -6.98 4.74
CA GLY A 35 19.96 -8.31 4.34
C GLY A 35 20.15 -8.52 2.84
N ALA A 36 19.71 -7.60 1.99
CA ALA A 36 19.89 -7.68 0.53
C ALA A 36 20.82 -6.56 0.04
N SER A 37 22.09 -6.90 -0.16
CA SER A 37 23.11 -5.95 -0.60
C SER A 37 22.77 -5.31 -1.95
N GLY A 38 22.71 -3.98 -1.99
CA GLY A 38 22.43 -3.22 -3.20
C GLY A 38 20.95 -3.18 -3.64
N SER A 39 20.07 -3.90 -2.95
CA SER A 39 18.62 -3.89 -3.24
C SER A 39 17.92 -2.82 -2.42
N ARG A 40 16.88 -2.18 -3.01
CA ARG A 40 16.08 -1.15 -2.35
C ARG A 40 14.60 -1.31 -2.69
N ILE A 41 13.75 -0.96 -1.75
CA ILE A 41 12.31 -0.83 -1.99
C ILE A 41 12.12 0.49 -2.72
N SER A 42 11.60 0.44 -3.94
CA SER A 42 11.36 1.64 -4.74
C SER A 42 10.26 2.50 -4.14
N PHE A 43 10.41 3.80 -4.21
CA PHE A 43 9.38 4.77 -3.82
C PHE A 43 8.12 4.67 -4.69
N ASP A 44 8.24 4.10 -5.89
CA ASP A 44 7.13 3.78 -6.80
C ASP A 44 6.04 2.93 -6.13
N ALA A 45 6.37 2.09 -5.15
CA ALA A 45 5.40 1.33 -4.36
C ALA A 45 4.32 2.23 -3.71
N SER A 46 4.62 3.51 -3.42
CA SER A 46 3.64 4.47 -2.92
C SER A 46 2.74 5.08 -4.01
N PHE A 47 3.16 5.04 -5.28
CA PHE A 47 2.38 5.57 -6.41
C PHE A 47 1.46 4.51 -7.03
N ALA A 48 1.86 3.25 -7.00
CA ALA A 48 1.14 2.15 -7.63
C ALA A 48 -0.37 2.09 -7.26
N PRO A 49 -0.79 2.27 -5.97
CA PRO A 49 -2.20 2.35 -5.61
C PRO A 49 -2.97 3.41 -6.39
N ILE A 50 -2.34 4.57 -6.66
CA ILE A 50 -2.96 5.71 -7.32
C ILE A 50 -3.34 5.36 -8.76
N TYR A 51 -2.48 4.62 -9.46
CA TYR A 51 -2.77 4.17 -10.83
C TYR A 51 -4.02 3.29 -10.86
N GLY A 52 -4.14 2.34 -9.92
CA GLY A 52 -5.34 1.50 -9.80
C GLY A 52 -6.62 2.29 -9.57
N ILE A 53 -6.57 3.34 -8.74
CA ILE A 53 -7.73 4.19 -8.45
C ILE A 53 -8.13 5.03 -9.66
N ILE A 54 -7.16 5.59 -10.40
CA ILE A 54 -7.41 6.56 -11.47
C ILE A 54 -7.82 5.89 -12.77
N ILE A 55 -7.08 4.87 -13.20
CA ILE A 55 -7.31 4.21 -14.51
C ILE A 55 -7.92 2.82 -14.40
N GLY A 56 -8.17 2.37 -13.16
CA GLY A 56 -8.78 1.08 -12.88
C GLY A 56 -7.76 -0.05 -12.73
N PRO A 57 -8.22 -1.24 -12.28
CA PRO A 57 -7.33 -2.31 -11.83
C PRO A 57 -6.41 -2.85 -12.92
N TYR A 58 -6.94 -3.07 -14.12
CA TYR A 58 -6.17 -3.70 -15.21
C TYR A 58 -5.14 -2.75 -15.81
N PHE A 59 -5.56 -1.53 -16.14
CA PHE A 59 -4.65 -0.53 -16.70
C PHE A 59 -3.65 -0.02 -15.67
N GLY A 60 -4.07 0.09 -14.39
CA GLY A 60 -3.18 0.41 -13.29
C GLY A 60 -2.10 -0.65 -13.09
N PHE A 61 -2.49 -1.94 -13.13
CA PHE A 61 -1.53 -3.05 -13.10
C PHE A 61 -0.51 -2.95 -14.24
N ILE A 62 -0.99 -2.76 -15.47
CA ILE A 62 -0.14 -2.69 -16.66
C ILE A 62 0.81 -1.48 -16.56
N ALA A 63 0.32 -0.33 -16.15
CA ALA A 63 1.13 0.89 -16.00
C ALA A 63 2.27 0.69 -14.98
N ALA A 64 1.94 0.19 -13.79
CA ALA A 64 2.93 -0.08 -12.75
C ALA A 64 3.95 -1.14 -13.19
N LEU A 65 3.48 -2.22 -13.81
CA LEU A 65 4.34 -3.29 -14.32
C LEU A 65 5.31 -2.79 -15.39
N ILE A 66 4.83 -2.04 -16.39
CA ILE A 66 5.68 -1.51 -17.48
C ILE A 66 6.71 -0.54 -16.91
N GLY A 67 6.31 0.37 -16.01
CA GLY A 67 7.23 1.32 -15.40
C GLY A 67 8.31 0.63 -14.55
N GLY A 68 7.93 -0.36 -13.76
CA GLY A 68 8.87 -1.18 -12.99
C GLY A 68 9.82 -1.99 -13.88
N LEU A 69 9.30 -2.60 -14.94
CA LEU A 69 10.14 -3.34 -15.91
C LEU A 69 11.12 -2.42 -16.65
N ALA A 70 10.73 -1.19 -16.97
CA ALA A 70 11.60 -0.22 -17.61
C ALA A 70 12.77 0.24 -16.72
N ALA A 71 12.60 0.20 -15.39
CA ALA A 71 13.63 0.51 -14.40
C ALA A 71 14.42 -0.74 -13.94
N ALA A 72 14.05 -1.94 -14.41
CA ALA A 72 14.59 -3.18 -13.89
C ALA A 72 16.02 -3.43 -14.38
N GLY A 73 17.00 -3.50 -13.46
CA GLY A 73 18.40 -3.83 -13.73
C GLY A 73 18.81 -5.27 -13.39
N SER A 74 17.89 -6.09 -12.88
CA SER A 74 18.18 -7.47 -12.46
C SER A 74 16.94 -8.36 -12.57
N ILE A 75 17.13 -9.69 -12.53
CA ILE A 75 16.02 -10.64 -12.50
C ILE A 75 15.12 -10.39 -11.28
N PHE A 76 15.70 -10.05 -10.15
CA PHE A 76 14.95 -9.72 -8.94
C PHE A 76 14.03 -8.50 -9.15
N THR A 77 14.56 -7.41 -9.73
CA THR A 77 13.78 -6.20 -10.01
C THR A 77 12.73 -6.41 -11.10
N ILE A 78 12.96 -7.31 -12.06
CA ILE A 78 11.96 -7.77 -13.03
C ILE A 78 10.77 -8.43 -12.29
N LEU A 79 11.06 -9.36 -11.39
CA LEU A 79 10.01 -10.05 -10.63
C LEU A 79 9.29 -9.12 -9.65
N THR A 80 10.01 -8.22 -8.97
CA THR A 80 9.39 -7.26 -8.05
C THR A 80 8.57 -6.18 -8.75
N SER A 81 8.72 -5.99 -10.07
CA SER A 81 7.82 -5.12 -10.86
C SER A 81 6.36 -5.62 -10.84
N PHE A 82 6.13 -6.91 -10.62
CA PHE A 82 4.79 -7.45 -10.41
C PHE A 82 4.18 -7.03 -9.07
N CYS A 83 4.99 -6.69 -8.07
CA CYS A 83 4.53 -6.27 -6.75
C CYS A 83 3.76 -4.96 -6.85
N THR A 84 4.33 -3.95 -7.49
CA THR A 84 3.66 -2.67 -7.75
C THR A 84 2.43 -2.84 -8.63
N GLY A 85 2.48 -3.75 -9.62
CA GLY A 85 1.31 -4.15 -10.41
C GLY A 85 0.17 -4.69 -9.54
N ILE A 86 0.45 -5.64 -8.65
CA ILE A 86 -0.55 -6.21 -7.72
C ILE A 86 -1.10 -5.13 -6.78
N SER A 87 -0.27 -4.20 -6.30
CA SER A 87 -0.72 -3.07 -5.50
C SER A 87 -1.77 -2.23 -6.24
N ALA A 88 -1.47 -1.83 -7.47
CA ALA A 88 -2.40 -1.09 -8.34
C ALA A 88 -3.67 -1.89 -8.63
N PHE A 89 -3.53 -3.18 -8.91
CA PHE A 89 -4.67 -4.07 -9.17
C PHE A 89 -5.63 -4.15 -7.99
N ILE A 90 -5.14 -4.46 -6.79
CA ILE A 90 -5.97 -4.61 -5.59
C ILE A 90 -6.64 -3.29 -5.24
N THR A 91 -5.89 -2.19 -5.25
CA THR A 91 -6.45 -0.87 -4.94
C THR A 91 -7.52 -0.47 -5.96
N GLY A 92 -7.29 -0.73 -7.24
CA GLY A 92 -8.27 -0.52 -8.30
C GLY A 92 -9.52 -1.38 -8.14
N MET A 93 -9.38 -2.66 -7.78
CA MET A 93 -10.50 -3.57 -7.53
C MET A 93 -11.35 -3.12 -6.33
N LEU A 94 -10.72 -2.66 -5.25
CA LEU A 94 -11.43 -2.20 -4.05
C LEU A 94 -12.17 -0.89 -4.25
N THR A 95 -11.67 -0.01 -5.13
CA THR A 95 -12.23 1.33 -5.35
C THR A 95 -13.21 1.41 -6.51
N THR A 96 -13.30 0.36 -7.32
CA THR A 96 -14.21 0.31 -8.48
C THR A 96 -15.53 -0.39 -8.12
N LYS A 97 -16.65 0.34 -8.33
CA LYS A 97 -18.02 -0.19 -8.15
C LYS A 97 -18.45 -0.97 -9.40
N ARG A 98 -17.82 -2.08 -9.70
CA ARG A 98 -18.10 -2.89 -10.88
C ARG A 98 -18.25 -4.36 -10.51
N ASN A 99 -19.24 -5.03 -11.11
CA ASN A 99 -19.34 -6.48 -11.08
C ASN A 99 -18.39 -7.07 -12.12
N TYR A 100 -17.47 -7.90 -11.66
CA TYR A 100 -16.58 -8.66 -12.53
C TYR A 100 -17.15 -10.07 -12.73
N ALA A 101 -17.02 -10.60 -13.94
CA ALA A 101 -17.54 -11.92 -14.29
C ALA A 101 -19.05 -12.11 -13.98
N GLY A 102 -19.83 -11.02 -14.01
CA GLY A 102 -21.28 -11.02 -13.84
C GLY A 102 -21.79 -11.21 -12.39
N LYS A 103 -20.94 -11.62 -11.44
CA LYS A 103 -21.36 -11.90 -10.04
C LYS A 103 -20.37 -11.54 -8.96
N PHE A 104 -19.07 -11.35 -9.29
CA PHE A 104 -18.04 -11.10 -8.28
C PHE A 104 -17.70 -9.62 -8.18
N TYR A 105 -17.70 -9.13 -6.95
CA TYR A 105 -17.26 -7.77 -6.62
C TYR A 105 -15.74 -7.73 -6.51
N GLY A 106 -15.13 -6.55 -6.79
CA GLY A 106 -13.68 -6.36 -6.71
C GLY A 106 -13.06 -6.72 -5.35
N TRP A 107 -13.82 -6.53 -4.25
CA TRP A 107 -13.35 -6.92 -2.92
C TRP A 107 -13.13 -8.43 -2.78
N VAL A 108 -13.91 -9.27 -3.49
CA VAL A 108 -13.74 -10.74 -3.48
C VAL A 108 -12.41 -11.10 -4.12
N PHE A 109 -12.10 -10.54 -5.30
CA PHE A 109 -10.83 -10.76 -5.97
C PHE A 109 -9.64 -10.31 -5.11
N SER A 110 -9.75 -9.14 -4.48
CA SER A 110 -8.71 -8.62 -3.59
C SER A 110 -8.49 -9.54 -2.37
N ALA A 111 -9.58 -10.02 -1.76
CA ALA A 111 -9.50 -10.97 -0.64
C ALA A 111 -8.85 -12.29 -1.06
N VAL A 112 -9.22 -12.83 -2.22
CA VAL A 112 -8.64 -14.07 -2.75
C VAL A 112 -7.14 -13.90 -3.02
N VAL A 113 -6.71 -12.80 -3.64
CA VAL A 113 -5.29 -12.55 -3.91
C VAL A 113 -4.49 -12.48 -2.61
N ILE A 114 -4.95 -11.70 -1.62
CA ILE A 114 -4.25 -11.60 -0.33
C ILE A 114 -4.25 -12.96 0.40
N ALA A 115 -5.35 -13.69 0.37
CA ALA A 115 -5.42 -15.03 0.97
C ALA A 115 -4.44 -16.02 0.30
N LEU A 116 -4.29 -15.97 -1.01
CA LEU A 116 -3.31 -16.78 -1.75
C LEU A 116 -1.87 -16.40 -1.39
N LEU A 117 -1.58 -15.11 -1.25
CA LEU A 117 -0.26 -14.63 -0.82
C LEU A 117 0.06 -15.09 0.61
N LEU A 118 -0.92 -15.04 1.53
CA LEU A 118 -0.78 -15.58 2.89
C LEU A 118 -0.57 -17.09 2.89
N ALA A 119 -1.33 -17.82 2.07
CA ALA A 119 -1.15 -19.25 1.90
C ALA A 119 0.26 -19.58 1.36
N GLY A 120 0.74 -18.79 0.40
CA GLY A 120 2.11 -18.88 -0.11
C GLY A 120 3.14 -18.68 1.00
N TRP A 121 2.97 -17.68 1.87
CA TRP A 121 3.86 -17.45 3.02
C TRP A 121 3.90 -18.66 3.96
N TYR A 122 2.74 -19.14 4.41
CA TYR A 122 2.65 -20.27 5.35
C TYR A 122 3.03 -21.64 4.73
N SER A 123 3.10 -21.73 3.40
CA SER A 123 3.62 -22.93 2.73
C SER A 123 5.13 -23.06 2.87
N THR A 124 5.84 -21.94 3.09
CA THR A 124 7.30 -21.95 3.31
C THR A 124 7.64 -22.39 4.74
N GLU A 125 8.81 -22.96 4.94
CA GLU A 125 9.33 -23.31 6.27
C GLU A 125 9.55 -22.05 7.11
N ILE A 126 10.16 -21.03 6.51
CA ILE A 126 10.40 -19.73 7.14
C ILE A 126 9.07 -19.08 7.58
N GLY A 127 8.04 -19.15 6.75
CA GLY A 127 6.73 -18.61 7.09
C GLY A 127 6.04 -19.32 8.24
N ARG A 128 6.28 -20.62 8.41
CA ARG A 128 5.78 -21.38 9.57
C ARG A 128 6.52 -21.05 10.87
N ILE A 129 7.81 -20.76 10.79
CA ILE A 129 8.62 -20.34 11.94
C ILE A 129 8.26 -18.90 12.33
N ALA A 130 8.23 -17.98 11.36
CA ALA A 130 7.84 -16.58 11.55
C ALA A 130 6.31 -16.39 11.37
N TYR A 131 5.50 -17.22 12.04
CA TYR A 131 4.04 -17.29 11.83
C TYR A 131 3.29 -15.99 12.12
N PHE A 132 3.81 -15.13 12.96
CA PHE A 132 3.20 -13.85 13.31
C PHE A 132 3.65 -12.69 12.38
N TYR A 133 4.68 -12.89 11.58
CA TYR A 133 5.16 -11.87 10.64
C TYR A 133 4.05 -11.29 9.74
N PRO A 134 3.12 -12.08 9.17
CA PRO A 134 2.09 -11.56 8.29
C PRO A 134 0.88 -10.93 9.01
N ILE A 135 0.96 -10.60 10.31
CA ILE A 135 -0.15 -9.93 11.03
C ILE A 135 -0.70 -8.72 10.26
N PRO A 136 0.11 -7.78 9.73
CA PRO A 136 -0.43 -6.66 8.95
C PRO A 136 -1.25 -7.10 7.73
N HIS A 137 -0.85 -8.18 7.08
CA HIS A 137 -1.52 -8.74 5.90
C HIS A 137 -2.84 -9.43 6.27
N ILE A 138 -2.87 -10.14 7.40
CA ILE A 138 -4.09 -10.73 7.98
C ILE A 138 -5.08 -9.62 8.34
N ILE A 139 -4.62 -8.54 8.97
CA ILE A 139 -5.44 -7.36 9.27
C ILE A 139 -6.04 -6.78 7.98
N GLY A 140 -5.25 -6.62 6.92
CA GLY A 140 -5.75 -6.15 5.62
C GLY A 140 -6.81 -7.06 5.02
N LEU A 141 -6.61 -8.38 5.07
CA LEU A 141 -7.62 -9.36 4.64
C LEU A 141 -8.92 -9.21 5.44
N LEU A 142 -8.82 -9.13 6.76
CA LEU A 142 -9.99 -8.95 7.64
C LEU A 142 -10.73 -7.65 7.33
N ILE A 143 -10.01 -6.56 7.12
CA ILE A 143 -10.59 -5.27 6.72
C ILE A 143 -11.36 -5.41 5.42
N ILE A 144 -10.83 -6.08 4.40
CA ILE A 144 -11.53 -6.31 3.12
C ILE A 144 -12.81 -7.10 3.34
N LEU A 145 -12.75 -8.18 4.13
CA LEU A 145 -13.90 -9.05 4.41
C LEU A 145 -15.01 -8.33 5.19
N VAL A 146 -14.64 -7.38 6.06
CA VAL A 146 -15.60 -6.55 6.82
C VAL A 146 -16.14 -5.41 5.97
N ALA A 147 -15.25 -4.67 5.30
CA ALA A 147 -15.61 -3.48 4.53
C ALA A 147 -16.37 -3.82 3.23
N ARG A 148 -16.04 -4.96 2.60
CA ARG A 148 -16.72 -5.44 1.37
C ARG A 148 -16.87 -4.31 0.32
N GLY A 149 -18.10 -4.06 -0.14
CA GLY A 149 -18.42 -3.01 -1.10
C GLY A 149 -18.43 -1.58 -0.55
N TRP A 150 -18.26 -1.39 0.76
CA TRP A 150 -18.30 -0.07 1.38
C TRP A 150 -17.23 0.87 0.81
N ILE A 151 -16.01 0.37 0.59
CA ILE A 151 -14.89 1.16 0.03
C ILE A 151 -15.30 1.73 -1.33
N ALA A 152 -15.74 0.86 -2.26
CA ALA A 152 -16.15 1.26 -3.60
C ALA A 152 -17.34 2.24 -3.57
N ASN A 153 -18.31 2.02 -2.67
CA ASN A 153 -19.44 2.91 -2.50
C ASN A 153 -18.99 4.31 -2.06
N ARG A 154 -18.15 4.42 -1.03
CA ARG A 154 -17.64 5.71 -0.54
C ARG A 154 -16.82 6.46 -1.57
N VAL A 155 -15.98 5.75 -2.33
CA VAL A 155 -15.22 6.37 -3.44
C VAL A 155 -16.15 6.85 -4.56
N ALA A 156 -17.28 6.17 -4.80
CA ALA A 156 -18.27 6.57 -5.79
C ALA A 156 -19.18 7.72 -5.32
N GLU A 157 -19.57 7.75 -4.05
CA GLU A 157 -20.49 8.76 -3.46
C GLU A 157 -19.91 10.18 -3.43
N GLU A 158 -18.59 10.35 -3.41
CA GLU A 158 -17.93 11.67 -3.53
C GLU A 158 -18.37 12.43 -4.79
N LYS A 159 -19.03 11.76 -5.74
CA LYS A 159 -19.59 12.40 -6.95
C LYS A 159 -20.81 13.28 -6.68
N ALA A 160 -21.55 13.08 -5.59
CA ALA A 160 -22.88 13.64 -5.44
C ALA A 160 -22.96 14.99 -4.72
N GLU A 161 -21.92 15.38 -3.98
CA GLU A 161 -22.01 16.57 -3.11
C GLU A 161 -20.82 17.52 -3.29
N GLU A 162 -20.72 18.13 -4.44
CA GLU A 162 -19.88 19.29 -4.68
C GLU A 162 -20.53 20.59 -4.16
N LYS A 163 -20.90 20.60 -2.91
CA LYS A 163 -21.12 21.85 -2.15
C LYS A 163 -19.88 22.04 -1.26
N ILE A 164 -18.97 22.86 -1.77
CA ILE A 164 -17.91 23.48 -0.97
C ILE A 164 -18.61 24.31 0.10
N SER A 165 -18.91 23.68 1.23
CA SER A 165 -19.35 24.41 2.40
C SER A 165 -18.12 24.73 3.23
N THR A 166 -17.80 26.01 3.26
CA THR A 166 -17.14 26.73 4.36
C THR A 166 -16.00 26.00 5.08
N ILE A 167 -14.84 26.62 5.04
CA ILE A 167 -13.64 26.27 5.82
C ILE A 167 -14.06 25.80 7.21
N LYS A 168 -14.09 24.48 7.42
CA LYS A 168 -14.32 23.92 8.75
C LYS A 168 -13.02 23.95 9.53
N LYS A 169 -13.12 24.39 10.79
CA LYS A 169 -12.03 24.45 11.77
C LYS A 169 -11.22 23.15 11.78
N ILE A 170 -9.89 23.30 11.73
CA ILE A 170 -8.92 22.23 12.06
C ILE A 170 -9.41 21.54 13.35
N ASN A 171 -9.46 20.22 13.35
CA ASN A 171 -9.82 19.50 14.57
C ASN A 171 -8.63 19.56 15.55
N ALA A 172 -8.63 20.62 16.37
CA ALA A 172 -7.52 20.94 17.26
C ALA A 172 -7.17 19.79 18.21
N GLN A 173 -8.15 18.96 18.61
CA GLN A 173 -7.89 17.82 19.48
C GLN A 173 -6.94 16.81 18.82
N PHE A 174 -7.25 16.37 17.62
CA PHE A 174 -6.38 15.40 16.91
C PHE A 174 -5.02 15.99 16.55
N PHE A 175 -4.98 17.29 16.23
CA PHE A 175 -3.73 17.99 15.97
C PHE A 175 -2.83 18.04 17.21
N VAL A 176 -3.38 18.39 18.37
CA VAL A 176 -2.66 18.43 19.65
C VAL A 176 -2.22 17.02 20.08
N TRP A 177 -3.11 16.02 19.99
CA TRP A 177 -2.74 14.63 20.27
C TRP A 177 -1.63 14.13 19.36
N GLY A 178 -1.68 14.48 18.09
CA GLY A 178 -0.62 14.16 17.14
C GLY A 178 0.73 14.72 17.54
N ILE A 179 0.78 15.99 17.96
CA ILE A 179 2.02 16.62 18.47
C ILE A 179 2.52 15.90 19.73
N ILE A 180 1.65 15.60 20.69
CA ILE A 180 2.01 14.87 21.91
C ILE A 180 2.63 13.52 21.58
N CYS A 181 1.99 12.74 20.70
CA CYS A 181 2.51 11.43 20.27
C CYS A 181 3.86 11.56 19.55
N LEU A 182 4.05 12.59 18.70
CA LEU A 182 5.33 12.82 18.03
C LEU A 182 6.44 13.19 19.02
N ILE A 183 6.15 14.05 19.99
CA ILE A 183 7.13 14.41 21.03
C ILE A 183 7.52 13.17 21.83
N ALA A 184 6.52 12.40 22.31
CA ALA A 184 6.77 11.18 23.07
C ALA A 184 7.55 10.13 22.27
N GLY A 185 7.17 9.88 21.02
CA GLY A 185 7.85 8.94 20.12
C GLY A 185 9.29 9.39 19.80
N SER A 186 9.50 10.70 19.55
CA SER A 186 10.84 11.24 19.31
C SER A 186 11.72 11.13 20.55
N THR A 187 11.19 11.44 21.73
CA THR A 187 11.92 11.27 22.98
C THR A 187 12.34 9.81 23.18
N CYS A 188 11.41 8.86 23.01
CA CYS A 188 11.73 7.43 23.08
C CYS A 188 12.78 7.02 22.04
N TYR A 189 12.72 7.57 20.82
CA TYR A 189 13.69 7.25 19.76
C TYR A 189 15.10 7.72 20.13
N PHE A 190 15.26 8.96 20.60
CA PHE A 190 16.57 9.49 20.98
C PHE A 190 17.14 8.85 22.24
N THR A 191 16.29 8.40 23.16
CA THR A 191 16.74 7.69 24.37
C THR A 191 16.92 6.19 24.16
N TYR A 192 16.48 5.64 23.01
CA TYR A 192 16.56 4.22 22.69
C TYR A 192 17.97 3.65 22.79
N THR A 193 18.97 4.36 22.28
CA THR A 193 20.38 3.95 22.35
C THR A 193 20.91 3.84 23.78
N ASP A 194 20.44 4.67 24.69
CA ASP A 194 20.82 4.64 26.10
C ASP A 194 20.03 3.55 26.84
N ILE A 195 18.77 3.35 26.52
CA ILE A 195 17.94 2.25 27.00
C ILE A 195 18.53 0.90 26.56
N ALA A 196 19.00 0.80 25.33
CA ALA A 196 19.61 -0.43 24.79
C ALA A 196 20.93 -0.82 25.48
N LYS A 197 21.63 0.15 26.07
CA LYS A 197 22.83 -0.13 26.90
C LYS A 197 22.48 -0.74 28.27
N ILE A 198 21.30 -0.43 28.78
CA ILE A 198 20.83 -0.85 30.12
C ILE A 198 20.04 -2.16 30.02
N ILE A 199 19.23 -2.32 28.97
CA ILE A 199 18.37 -3.49 28.75
C ILE A 199 19.08 -4.45 27.81
N THR A 200 19.56 -5.56 28.34
CA THR A 200 20.19 -6.65 27.54
C THR A 200 19.17 -7.65 26.97
N ASN A 201 17.91 -7.58 27.40
CA ASN A 201 16.85 -8.45 26.92
C ASN A 201 16.30 -7.95 25.57
N LEU A 202 16.58 -8.71 24.52
CA LEU A 202 16.18 -8.44 23.14
C LEU A 202 14.64 -8.31 22.95
N GLU A 203 13.85 -9.07 23.72
CA GLU A 203 12.39 -8.99 23.64
C GLU A 203 11.87 -7.64 24.15
N ILE A 204 12.39 -7.18 25.29
CA ILE A 204 12.02 -5.88 25.88
C ILE A 204 12.46 -4.75 24.93
N LEU A 205 13.65 -4.83 24.35
CA LEU A 205 14.12 -3.87 23.35
C LEU A 205 13.21 -3.83 22.12
N GLY A 206 12.74 -4.99 21.67
CA GLY A 206 11.78 -5.12 20.58
C GLY A 206 10.45 -4.41 20.89
N ILE A 207 9.92 -4.59 22.10
CA ILE A 207 8.70 -3.92 22.55
C ILE A 207 8.88 -2.40 22.63
N VAL A 208 10.00 -1.92 23.18
CA VAL A 208 10.30 -0.48 23.27
C VAL A 208 10.40 0.15 21.88
N SER A 209 11.09 -0.51 20.96
CA SER A 209 11.19 -0.01 19.58
C SER A 209 9.82 0.01 18.89
N PHE A 210 9.01 -1.03 19.05
CA PHE A 210 7.65 -1.08 18.52
C PHE A 210 6.78 0.06 19.04
N LEU A 211 6.77 0.29 20.38
CA LEU A 211 6.01 1.38 20.99
C LEU A 211 6.49 2.76 20.50
N THR A 212 7.79 2.94 20.34
CA THR A 212 8.38 4.16 19.80
C THR A 212 7.85 4.48 18.41
N TYR A 213 7.91 3.51 17.50
CA TYR A 213 7.40 3.68 16.14
C TYR A 213 5.89 3.81 16.10
N ALA A 214 5.15 3.08 16.93
CA ALA A 214 3.70 3.21 17.02
C ALA A 214 3.29 4.63 17.44
N LEU A 215 3.99 5.24 18.40
CA LEU A 215 3.75 6.63 18.81
C LEU A 215 4.04 7.63 17.68
N LEU A 216 5.18 7.48 16.98
CA LEU A 216 5.53 8.35 15.86
C LEU A 216 4.49 8.27 14.74
N ILE A 217 4.08 7.07 14.38
CA ILE A 217 3.06 6.83 13.36
C ILE A 217 1.71 7.43 13.77
N THR A 218 1.26 7.12 14.98
CA THR A 218 -0.02 7.65 15.51
C THR A 218 0.02 9.18 15.54
N GLY A 219 1.16 9.76 15.90
CA GLY A 219 1.38 11.20 15.90
C GLY A 219 1.21 11.81 14.51
N ILE A 220 1.88 11.27 13.50
CA ILE A 220 1.79 11.73 12.11
C ILE A 220 0.36 11.63 11.61
N PHE A 221 -0.31 10.48 11.80
CA PHE A 221 -1.69 10.28 11.36
C PHE A 221 -2.68 11.21 12.07
N SER A 222 -2.52 11.42 13.37
CA SER A 222 -3.39 12.33 14.12
C SER A 222 -3.24 13.77 13.63
N ILE A 223 -2.03 14.23 13.30
CA ILE A 223 -1.82 15.55 12.72
C ILE A 223 -2.45 15.65 11.33
N ILE A 224 -2.18 14.67 10.46
CA ILE A 224 -2.78 14.61 9.13
C ILE A 224 -4.31 14.65 9.23
N TYR A 225 -4.89 13.82 10.09
CA TYR A 225 -6.32 13.81 10.34
C TYR A 225 -6.82 15.16 10.90
N GLY A 226 -6.11 15.76 11.84
CA GLY A 226 -6.45 17.07 12.38
C GLY A 226 -6.49 18.17 11.33
N ILE A 227 -5.53 18.15 10.38
CA ILE A 227 -5.46 19.10 9.25
C ILE A 227 -6.55 18.82 8.22
N PHE A 228 -6.76 17.55 7.87
CA PHE A 228 -7.68 17.13 6.80
C PHE A 228 -9.07 16.72 7.29
N SER A 229 -9.42 17.00 8.56
CA SER A 229 -10.74 16.64 9.14
C SER A 229 -11.93 17.35 8.48
N TRP A 230 -11.67 18.34 7.61
CA TRP A 230 -12.67 18.99 6.76
C TRP A 230 -13.00 18.17 5.50
N ILE A 231 -12.15 17.20 5.12
CA ILE A 231 -12.43 16.26 4.05
C ILE A 231 -13.33 15.16 4.62
N LYS A 232 -14.37 14.76 3.88
CA LYS A 232 -15.30 13.72 4.32
C LYS A 232 -14.54 12.48 4.76
N LEU A 233 -14.55 12.19 6.04
CA LEU A 233 -13.80 11.08 6.66
C LEU A 233 -14.03 9.74 5.92
N GLY A 234 -15.26 9.51 5.47
CA GLY A 234 -15.61 8.28 4.75
C GLY A 234 -14.83 8.07 3.47
N PHE A 235 -14.60 9.13 2.67
CA PHE A 235 -13.83 9.04 1.42
C PHE A 235 -12.34 8.82 1.70
N VAL A 236 -11.73 9.64 2.57
CA VAL A 236 -10.32 9.52 2.93
C VAL A 236 -10.03 8.15 3.53
N THR A 237 -10.88 7.68 4.44
CA THR A 237 -10.74 6.37 5.06
C THR A 237 -10.85 5.25 4.02
N ALA A 238 -11.80 5.35 3.09
CA ALA A 238 -11.94 4.35 2.02
C ALA A 238 -10.70 4.29 1.12
N ILE A 239 -10.15 5.45 0.73
CA ILE A 239 -8.91 5.52 -0.04
C ILE A 239 -7.73 4.97 0.77
N ALA A 240 -7.59 5.35 2.04
CA ALA A 240 -6.49 4.88 2.90
C ALA A 240 -6.51 3.35 3.06
N ILE A 241 -7.69 2.78 3.32
CA ILE A 241 -7.85 1.33 3.42
C ILE A 241 -7.51 0.64 2.09
N ALA A 242 -7.98 1.17 0.97
CA ALA A 242 -7.69 0.59 -0.34
C ALA A 242 -6.18 0.64 -0.66
N CYS A 243 -5.51 1.78 -0.40
CA CYS A 243 -4.07 1.92 -0.56
C CYS A 243 -3.30 0.97 0.36
N TYR A 244 -3.69 0.88 1.63
CA TYR A 244 -3.10 -0.06 2.58
C TYR A 244 -3.18 -1.50 2.08
N CYS A 245 -4.35 -1.95 1.65
CA CYS A 245 -4.55 -3.31 1.15
C CYS A 245 -3.70 -3.59 -0.12
N GLY A 246 -3.55 -2.62 -1.01
CA GLY A 246 -2.66 -2.74 -2.16
C GLY A 246 -1.19 -2.86 -1.74
N ILE A 247 -0.72 -1.98 -0.86
CA ILE A 247 0.68 -1.93 -0.40
C ILE A 247 1.07 -3.18 0.40
N ILE A 248 0.19 -3.72 1.25
CA ILE A 248 0.50 -4.97 1.95
C ILE A 248 0.56 -6.18 1.00
N ALA A 249 -0.25 -6.20 -0.04
CA ALA A 249 -0.18 -7.28 -1.03
C ALA A 249 1.12 -7.21 -1.86
N ASP A 250 1.52 -6.03 -2.30
CA ASP A 250 2.84 -5.75 -2.87
C ASP A 250 3.94 -6.31 -1.96
N HIS A 251 3.93 -5.93 -0.69
CA HIS A 251 4.93 -6.35 0.28
C HIS A 251 4.97 -7.88 0.46
N MET A 252 3.82 -8.55 0.59
CA MET A 252 3.81 -10.00 0.75
C MET A 252 4.33 -10.72 -0.50
N LEU A 253 3.96 -10.25 -1.69
CA LEU A 253 4.50 -10.80 -2.92
C LEU A 253 6.02 -10.58 -3.01
N GLY A 254 6.51 -9.40 -2.64
CA GLY A 254 7.93 -9.09 -2.56
C GLY A 254 8.69 -10.01 -1.61
N ASN A 255 8.13 -10.31 -0.45
CA ASN A 255 8.71 -11.26 0.50
C ASN A 255 8.80 -12.68 -0.08
N LEU A 256 7.76 -13.15 -0.78
CA LEU A 256 7.77 -14.46 -1.44
C LEU A 256 8.82 -14.53 -2.55
N ILE A 257 8.93 -13.48 -3.36
CA ILE A 257 9.96 -13.37 -4.40
C ILE A 257 11.36 -13.36 -3.75
N PHE A 258 11.54 -12.58 -2.67
CA PHE A 258 12.81 -12.54 -1.92
C PHE A 258 13.20 -13.93 -1.41
N LEU A 259 12.27 -14.66 -0.79
CA LEU A 259 12.53 -16.03 -0.32
C LEU A 259 12.88 -16.98 -1.47
N GLY A 260 12.18 -16.86 -2.60
CA GLY A 260 12.47 -17.67 -3.79
C GLY A 260 13.81 -17.37 -4.45
N MET A 261 14.39 -16.20 -4.19
CA MET A 261 15.63 -15.73 -4.78
C MET A 261 16.73 -15.42 -3.75
N ILE A 262 16.61 -15.88 -2.52
CA ILE A 262 17.46 -15.49 -1.39
C ILE A 262 18.95 -15.73 -1.67
N ASP A 263 19.29 -16.82 -2.31
CA ASP A 263 20.68 -17.17 -2.66
C ASP A 263 21.34 -16.20 -3.65
N ILE A 264 20.51 -15.48 -4.43
CA ILE A 264 20.96 -14.52 -5.44
C ILE A 264 20.97 -13.11 -4.86
N VAL A 265 19.90 -12.75 -4.14
CA VAL A 265 19.66 -11.37 -3.65
C VAL A 265 20.41 -11.11 -2.35
N ALA A 266 20.56 -12.13 -1.52
CA ALA A 266 21.24 -12.07 -0.23
C ALA A 266 22.31 -13.19 -0.12
N PRO A 267 23.42 -13.12 -0.89
CA PRO A 267 24.43 -14.18 -0.90
C PRO A 267 25.03 -14.49 0.48
N THR A 268 25.00 -13.53 1.39
CA THR A 268 25.44 -13.70 2.79
C THR A 268 24.53 -14.64 3.60
N LEU A 269 23.32 -14.86 3.12
CA LEU A 269 22.35 -15.78 3.74
C LEU A 269 22.29 -17.13 3.03
N LYS A 270 23.10 -17.32 2.02
CA LYS A 270 23.17 -18.60 1.27
C LYS A 270 23.56 -19.73 2.20
N GLY A 271 22.71 -20.75 2.27
CA GLY A 271 22.90 -21.89 3.16
C GLY A 271 22.61 -21.62 4.63
N ALA A 272 22.09 -20.44 4.99
CA ALA A 272 21.59 -20.18 6.32
C ALA A 272 20.37 -21.06 6.64
N SER A 273 20.20 -21.45 7.91
CA SER A 273 19.02 -22.23 8.31
C SER A 273 17.75 -21.40 8.26
N SER A 274 16.59 -22.07 8.14
CA SER A 274 15.29 -21.42 8.10
C SER A 274 15.02 -20.58 9.34
N GLU A 275 15.56 -20.96 10.51
CA GLU A 275 15.43 -20.20 11.77
C GLU A 275 16.19 -18.88 11.71
N VAL A 276 17.41 -18.88 11.13
CA VAL A 276 18.20 -17.65 10.96
C VAL A 276 17.48 -16.70 10.03
N ILE A 277 16.97 -17.17 8.90
CA ILE A 277 16.23 -16.33 7.95
C ILE A 277 14.93 -15.83 8.58
N ALA A 278 14.17 -16.68 9.29
CA ALA A 278 12.96 -16.29 9.99
C ALA A 278 13.23 -15.21 11.05
N SER A 279 14.35 -15.31 11.79
CA SER A 279 14.73 -14.31 12.78
C SER A 279 14.98 -12.93 12.17
N ILE A 280 15.52 -12.87 10.93
CA ILE A 280 15.70 -11.60 10.21
C ILE A 280 14.33 -10.99 9.87
N PHE A 281 13.38 -11.77 9.34
CA PHE A 281 12.03 -11.27 9.09
C PHE A 281 11.36 -10.70 10.35
N VAL A 282 11.50 -11.42 11.48
CA VAL A 282 11.00 -10.95 12.76
C VAL A 282 11.66 -9.66 13.20
N ALA A 283 12.97 -9.55 13.07
CA ALA A 283 13.73 -8.36 13.48
C ALA A 283 13.38 -7.13 12.63
N VAL A 284 13.09 -7.30 11.32
CA VAL A 284 12.74 -6.18 10.43
C VAL A 284 11.25 -5.84 10.45
N LEU A 285 10.39 -6.65 11.08
CA LEU A 285 8.94 -6.44 11.10
C LEU A 285 8.53 -5.03 11.56
N PRO A 286 9.08 -4.43 12.64
CA PRO A 286 8.73 -3.08 13.05
C PRO A 286 9.01 -2.04 11.95
N ILE A 287 10.16 -2.15 11.30
CA ILE A 287 10.56 -1.26 10.20
C ILE A 287 9.62 -1.43 9.01
N SER A 288 9.31 -2.66 8.64
CA SER A 288 8.37 -2.96 7.56
C SER A 288 6.97 -2.38 7.81
N ILE A 289 6.48 -2.42 9.06
CA ILE A 289 5.20 -1.81 9.42
C ILE A 289 5.26 -0.29 9.19
N VAL A 290 6.31 0.37 9.67
CA VAL A 290 6.49 1.83 9.50
C VAL A 290 6.51 2.21 8.02
N GLU A 291 7.28 1.48 7.21
CA GLU A 291 7.35 1.72 5.77
C GLU A 291 5.98 1.61 5.09
N ARG A 292 5.21 0.55 5.38
CA ARG A 292 3.89 0.33 4.76
C ARG A 292 2.90 1.41 5.18
N VAL A 293 2.96 1.84 6.43
CA VAL A 293 2.15 2.95 6.92
C VAL A 293 2.54 4.25 6.22
N LEU A 294 3.83 4.54 6.10
CA LEU A 294 4.33 5.73 5.40
C LEU A 294 3.90 5.74 3.93
N PHE A 295 4.10 4.64 3.21
CA PHE A 295 3.67 4.53 1.81
C PHE A 295 2.16 4.66 1.66
N THR A 296 1.39 4.09 2.60
CA THR A 296 -0.07 4.25 2.64
C THR A 296 -0.46 5.71 2.84
N ALA A 297 0.20 6.42 3.74
CA ALA A 297 -0.07 7.84 3.98
C ALA A 297 0.23 8.70 2.75
N ILE A 298 1.37 8.47 2.09
CA ILE A 298 1.76 9.16 0.85
C ILE A 298 0.74 8.88 -0.26
N ALA A 299 0.45 7.60 -0.53
CA ALA A 299 -0.52 7.19 -1.53
C ALA A 299 -1.91 7.80 -1.28
N THR A 300 -2.36 7.78 -0.03
CA THR A 300 -3.66 8.34 0.37
C THR A 300 -3.71 9.85 0.15
N THR A 301 -2.70 10.58 0.60
CA THR A 301 -2.63 12.03 0.46
C THR A 301 -2.66 12.45 -1.01
N MET A 302 -1.85 11.79 -1.83
CA MET A 302 -1.80 12.05 -3.26
C MET A 302 -3.13 11.68 -3.95
N ALA A 303 -3.69 10.51 -3.65
CA ALA A 303 -4.96 10.08 -4.25
C ALA A 303 -6.10 11.04 -3.88
N VAL A 304 -6.21 11.44 -2.62
CA VAL A 304 -7.24 12.38 -2.14
C VAL A 304 -7.10 13.75 -2.82
N ALA A 305 -5.88 14.21 -3.07
CA ALA A 305 -5.65 15.47 -3.77
C ALA A 305 -5.92 15.37 -5.29
N LEU A 306 -5.50 14.29 -5.93
CA LEU A 306 -5.55 14.15 -7.39
C LEU A 306 -6.93 13.75 -7.92
N ILE A 307 -7.65 12.85 -7.22
CA ILE A 307 -8.92 12.30 -7.71
C ILE A 307 -9.96 13.39 -8.02
N PRO A 308 -10.23 14.37 -7.13
CA PRO A 308 -11.19 15.43 -7.44
C PRO A 308 -10.78 16.28 -8.64
N VAL A 309 -9.49 16.62 -8.74
CA VAL A 309 -8.95 17.44 -9.85
C VAL A 309 -9.09 16.70 -11.19
N LEU A 310 -8.67 15.45 -11.23
CA LEU A 310 -8.74 14.64 -12.45
C LEU A 310 -10.18 14.32 -12.86
N ARG A 311 -11.10 14.22 -11.90
CA ARG A 311 -12.53 14.09 -12.18
C ARG A 311 -13.10 15.35 -12.82
N LYS A 312 -12.78 16.54 -12.30
CA LYS A 312 -13.20 17.83 -12.89
C LYS A 312 -12.66 18.00 -14.30
N ALA A 313 -11.42 17.57 -14.54
CA ALA A 313 -10.83 17.57 -15.87
C ALA A 313 -11.41 16.50 -16.82
N GLY A 314 -12.38 15.69 -16.35
CA GLY A 314 -12.94 14.59 -17.13
C GLY A 314 -11.94 13.46 -17.43
N ILE A 315 -10.81 13.44 -16.73
CA ILE A 315 -9.73 12.48 -16.95
C ILE A 315 -10.05 11.13 -16.28
N VAL A 316 -10.54 11.15 -15.05
CA VAL A 316 -11.03 9.93 -14.41
C VAL A 316 -12.38 9.59 -15.01
N ARG A 317 -12.48 8.38 -15.56
CA ARG A 317 -13.73 7.86 -16.11
C ARG A 317 -14.85 8.07 -15.08
N LYS A 318 -15.99 8.64 -15.51
CA LYS A 318 -17.23 8.49 -14.74
C LYS A 318 -17.39 6.99 -14.54
N MET A 319 -17.20 6.51 -13.31
CA MET A 319 -17.50 5.12 -12.96
C MET A 319 -19.02 4.97 -13.06
N GLN A 320 -19.50 4.67 -14.27
CA GLN A 320 -20.91 4.54 -14.55
C GLN A 320 -21.44 3.36 -13.75
N SER A 321 -22.50 3.62 -13.01
CA SER A 321 -23.46 2.58 -12.62
C SER A 321 -23.82 1.80 -13.90
N GLY A 322 -23.61 0.49 -13.89
CA GLY A 322 -23.76 -0.35 -15.06
C GLY A 322 -25.22 -0.58 -15.53
N ASN A 323 -26.04 0.47 -15.58
CA ASN A 323 -27.46 0.38 -15.94
C ASN A 323 -27.91 1.31 -17.06
N GLU A 324 -27.01 1.92 -17.84
CA GLU A 324 -27.45 2.86 -18.90
C GLU A 324 -27.03 2.46 -20.31
N GLU A 325 -26.73 1.22 -20.61
CA GLU A 325 -26.48 0.74 -22.00
C GLU A 325 -27.39 -0.42 -22.44
N SER A 326 -28.62 -0.52 -21.91
CA SER A 326 -29.60 -1.45 -22.48
C SER A 326 -30.67 -0.79 -23.36
N ASP A 327 -30.65 0.53 -23.53
CA ASP A 327 -31.65 1.25 -24.34
C ASP A 327 -30.96 2.15 -25.39
N MET A 328 -30.28 1.56 -26.38
CA MET A 328 -30.11 2.08 -27.74
C MET A 328 -29.72 0.97 -28.72
#